data_2f1a192bce517e5d8f036ba5bc5b14e7
#
_entry.id   2f1a192bce517e5d8f036ba5bc5b14e7
#
_cell.length_a   1.000
_cell.length_b   1.000
_cell.length_c   1.000
_cell.angle_alpha   90.00
_cell.angle_beta   90.00
_cell.angle_gamma   90.00
#
_symmetry.space_group_name_H-M   'P 1'
#
loop_
_entity.id
_entity.type
_entity.pdbx_description
1 polymer ?
#
loop_
_entity_poly.entity_id
_entity_poly.type
_entity_poly.pdbx_seq_one_letter_code
_entity_poly.pdbx_strand_id
1 'polypeptide(L)'
;MNEKFESGVEKKTKLYNSKEGQLRFYTFRITAGPNMGKYFRVRYEDEMKGFDRKPPKEAMKLWNDQVADHMVNSNGRWLWLNKNASNVTVSPFSKPLRRVMEYNFKSHKSGDFWRFRNNVAKAIKESNADIFMEVWNCGSGCDGNLVMVVFGHANYEEFGNDNGEEWQKVYQKYNELFGENSYETDIDSFSESLEMYGRRVFNMEFIPNLSSPEKMSNLNKLYND
;
A
#
# COMPACT_ATOMS: atom_id res chain seq x y z
N MET A 1 -24.58 4.22 8.86
CA MET A 1 -23.47 3.73 9.73
C MET A 1 -22.16 4.36 9.31
N ASN A 2 -21.82 4.38 8.02
CA ASN A 2 -20.57 4.98 7.53
C ASN A 2 -20.43 6.47 7.83
N GLU A 3 -21.46 7.28 7.66
CA GLU A 3 -21.44 8.73 7.91
C GLU A 3 -21.05 9.08 9.36
N LYS A 4 -21.56 8.35 10.34
CA LYS A 4 -21.20 8.58 11.76
C LYS A 4 -19.75 8.19 12.03
N PHE A 5 -19.30 7.06 11.49
CA PHE A 5 -17.91 6.64 11.57
C PHE A 5 -17.00 7.70 10.93
N GLU A 6 -17.28 8.12 9.69
CA GLU A 6 -16.48 9.12 8.98
C GLU A 6 -16.45 10.46 9.72
N SER A 7 -17.60 10.95 10.19
CA SER A 7 -17.67 12.19 10.98
C SER A 7 -16.80 12.16 12.25
N GLY A 8 -16.85 11.05 12.99
CA GLY A 8 -16.00 10.85 14.18
C GLY A 8 -14.51 10.80 13.84
N VAL A 9 -14.14 10.06 12.78
CA VAL A 9 -12.75 9.97 12.31
C VAL A 9 -12.25 11.32 11.79
N GLU A 10 -13.05 12.05 11.00
CA GLU A 10 -12.71 13.39 10.50
C GLU A 10 -12.44 14.36 11.65
N LYS A 11 -13.34 14.42 12.64
CA LYS A 11 -13.18 15.27 13.82
C LYS A 11 -11.90 14.94 14.58
N LYS A 12 -11.64 13.65 14.81
CA LYS A 12 -10.40 13.21 15.46
C LYS A 12 -9.17 13.57 14.66
N THR A 13 -9.20 13.42 13.34
CA THR A 13 -8.10 13.76 12.45
C THR A 13 -7.79 15.25 12.51
N LYS A 14 -8.79 16.11 12.39
CA LYS A 14 -8.63 17.56 12.48
C LYS A 14 -8.00 18.02 13.80
N LEU A 15 -8.39 17.41 14.92
CA LEU A 15 -7.93 17.81 16.25
C LEU A 15 -6.56 17.22 16.64
N TYR A 16 -6.30 15.96 16.28
CA TYR A 16 -5.20 15.18 16.85
C TYR A 16 -4.27 14.52 15.82
N ASN A 17 -4.51 14.70 14.53
CA ASN A 17 -3.71 14.07 13.48
C ASN A 17 -3.44 15.00 12.27
N SER A 18 -3.47 16.33 12.47
CA SER A 18 -3.32 17.32 11.41
C SER A 18 -2.16 18.30 11.60
N LYS A 19 -1.45 18.23 12.73
CA LYS A 19 -0.35 19.11 13.06
C LYS A 19 0.96 18.33 13.18
N GLU A 20 2.07 19.01 12.90
CA GLU A 20 3.40 18.46 13.09
C GLU A 20 3.59 17.90 14.51
N GLY A 21 4.32 16.78 14.64
CA GLY A 21 4.51 16.08 15.92
C GLY A 21 3.34 15.19 16.36
N GLN A 22 2.17 15.29 15.74
CA GLN A 22 1.05 14.38 16.01
C GLN A 22 1.23 13.05 15.29
N LEU A 23 0.47 12.02 15.73
CA LEU A 23 0.44 10.73 15.06
C LEU A 23 -0.20 10.86 13.67
N ARG A 24 0.36 10.18 12.68
CA ARG A 24 -0.11 10.20 11.29
C ARG A 24 -0.97 8.99 11.00
N PHE A 25 -2.13 9.24 10.37
CA PHE A 25 -3.04 8.20 9.91
C PHE A 25 -3.50 8.51 8.49
N TYR A 26 -3.50 7.50 7.65
CA TYR A 26 -4.04 7.57 6.30
C TYR A 26 -5.16 6.56 6.15
N THR A 27 -6.25 7.01 5.55
CA THR A 27 -7.49 6.24 5.48
C THR A 27 -7.89 6.05 4.02
N PHE A 28 -8.18 4.83 3.66
CA PHE A 28 -8.70 4.43 2.36
C PHE A 28 -10.04 3.74 2.55
N ARG A 29 -10.95 3.92 1.61
CA ARG A 29 -12.18 3.12 1.53
C ARG A 29 -11.98 2.02 0.50
N ILE A 30 -12.29 0.79 0.84
CA ILE A 30 -12.25 -0.33 -0.09
C ILE A 30 -13.45 -0.22 -1.03
N THR A 31 -13.17 -0.08 -2.32
CA THR A 31 -14.18 0.19 -3.37
C THR A 31 -14.56 -1.06 -4.16
N ALA A 32 -13.71 -2.10 -4.13
CA ALA A 32 -14.01 -3.40 -4.73
C ALA A 32 -13.30 -4.52 -3.97
N GLY A 33 -13.84 -5.72 -4.00
CA GLY A 33 -13.30 -6.92 -3.34
C GLY A 33 -14.07 -7.33 -2.09
N PRO A 34 -13.61 -8.37 -1.36
CA PRO A 34 -14.36 -9.00 -0.27
C PRO A 34 -14.74 -8.07 0.90
N ASN A 35 -14.00 -6.99 1.08
CA ASN A 35 -14.21 -6.01 2.15
C ASN A 35 -14.76 -4.68 1.62
N MET A 36 -15.43 -4.68 0.46
CA MET A 36 -16.02 -3.47 -0.12
C MET A 36 -16.87 -2.71 0.90
N GLY A 37 -16.68 -1.39 0.96
CA GLY A 37 -17.35 -0.49 1.89
C GLY A 37 -16.69 -0.35 3.27
N LYS A 38 -15.69 -1.19 3.58
CA LYS A 38 -14.87 -1.04 4.80
C LYS A 38 -13.71 -0.07 4.58
N TYR A 39 -13.04 0.28 5.67
CA TYR A 39 -11.90 1.19 5.65
C TYR A 39 -10.60 0.44 5.94
N PHE A 40 -9.58 0.78 5.17
CA PHE A 40 -8.20 0.42 5.43
C PHE A 40 -7.52 1.66 6.03
N ARG A 41 -7.21 1.63 7.32
CA ARG A 41 -6.64 2.77 8.03
C ARG A 41 -5.26 2.43 8.54
N VAL A 42 -4.26 3.19 8.11
CA VAL A 42 -2.84 2.97 8.40
C VAL A 42 -2.35 4.03 9.38
N ARG A 43 -1.75 3.61 10.49
CA ARG A 43 -0.82 4.44 11.25
C ARG A 43 0.53 4.34 10.59
N TYR A 44 1.12 5.49 10.30
CA TYR A 44 2.37 5.57 9.60
C TYR A 44 3.46 6.21 10.47
N GLU A 45 4.63 5.60 10.55
CA GLU A 45 5.83 6.10 11.23
C GLU A 45 7.06 5.87 10.34
N ASP A 46 8.01 6.79 10.37
CA ASP A 46 9.26 6.68 9.61
C ASP A 46 10.22 5.65 10.21
N GLU A 47 10.12 5.45 11.54
CA GLU A 47 10.96 4.55 12.32
C GLU A 47 10.13 3.79 13.35
N MET A 48 10.56 2.60 13.73
CA MET A 48 9.90 1.78 14.76
C MET A 48 9.70 2.51 16.08
N LYS A 49 10.67 3.34 16.51
CA LYS A 49 10.57 4.15 17.72
C LYS A 49 9.36 5.10 17.70
N GLY A 50 8.89 5.50 16.52
CA GLY A 50 7.68 6.31 16.38
C GLY A 50 6.44 5.63 16.96
N PHE A 51 6.38 4.31 16.95
CA PHE A 51 5.25 3.54 17.48
C PHE A 51 5.18 3.53 19.02
N ASP A 52 6.25 3.92 19.74
CA ASP A 52 6.24 4.10 21.18
C ASP A 52 5.36 5.29 21.59
N ARG A 53 5.13 6.24 20.68
CA ARG A 53 4.26 7.40 20.95
C ARG A 53 2.82 6.94 21.09
N LYS A 54 2.22 7.31 22.20
CA LYS A 54 0.80 7.04 22.47
C LYS A 54 -0.06 8.24 22.05
N PRO A 55 -1.29 7.98 21.59
CA PRO A 55 -2.24 9.06 21.35
C PRO A 55 -2.58 9.78 22.68
N PRO A 56 -2.87 11.08 22.66
CA PRO A 56 -3.38 11.79 23.84
C PRO A 56 -4.65 11.14 24.40
N LYS A 57 -4.87 11.25 25.71
CA LYS A 57 -6.06 10.67 26.36
C LYS A 57 -7.36 11.20 25.77
N GLU A 58 -7.40 12.48 25.42
CA GLU A 58 -8.55 13.16 24.81
C GLU A 58 -8.84 12.59 23.42
N ALA A 59 -7.79 12.27 22.64
CA ALA A 59 -7.94 11.63 21.33
C ALA A 59 -8.53 10.21 21.46
N MET A 60 -8.13 9.47 22.50
CA MET A 60 -8.69 8.15 22.78
C MET A 60 -10.13 8.24 23.30
N LYS A 61 -10.42 9.22 24.16
CA LYS A 61 -11.79 9.46 24.60
C LYS A 61 -12.71 9.79 23.41
N LEU A 62 -12.31 10.71 22.53
CA LEU A 62 -13.09 11.03 21.34
C LEU A 62 -13.31 9.81 20.45
N TRP A 63 -12.28 8.96 20.28
CA TRP A 63 -12.39 7.73 19.52
C TRP A 63 -13.45 6.79 20.12
N ASN A 64 -13.38 6.56 21.42
CA ASN A 64 -14.32 5.67 22.11
C ASN A 64 -15.75 6.21 22.07
N ASP A 65 -15.93 7.53 22.26
CA ASP A 65 -17.25 8.15 22.32
C ASP A 65 -17.93 8.28 20.94
N GLN A 66 -17.17 8.41 19.86
CA GLN A 66 -17.72 8.80 18.54
C GLN A 66 -17.39 7.86 17.39
N VAL A 67 -16.46 6.91 17.56
CA VAL A 67 -16.02 6.02 16.47
C VAL A 67 -16.19 4.55 16.81
N ALA A 68 -15.79 4.14 18.03
CA ALA A 68 -15.69 2.72 18.40
C ALA A 68 -17.01 1.96 18.23
N ASP A 69 -18.14 2.56 18.60
CA ASP A 69 -19.48 1.95 18.50
C ASP A 69 -19.96 1.74 17.05
N HIS A 70 -19.24 2.36 16.09
CA HIS A 70 -19.53 2.21 14.66
C HIS A 70 -18.59 1.22 13.97
N MET A 71 -17.70 0.58 14.73
CA MET A 71 -16.80 -0.46 14.23
C MET A 71 -17.38 -1.84 14.50
N VAL A 72 -17.53 -2.64 13.44
CA VAL A 72 -18.03 -4.02 13.55
C VAL A 72 -16.91 -5.00 13.87
N ASN A 73 -15.76 -4.80 13.23
CA ASN A 73 -14.58 -5.64 13.38
C ASN A 73 -13.32 -4.85 13.01
N SER A 74 -12.22 -5.12 13.70
CA SER A 74 -10.91 -4.58 13.30
C SER A 74 -9.85 -5.67 13.43
N ASN A 75 -8.99 -5.77 12.44
CA ASN A 75 -7.76 -6.55 12.48
C ASN A 75 -6.59 -5.62 12.15
N GLY A 76 -5.44 -5.89 12.74
CA GLY A 76 -4.25 -5.10 12.54
C GLY A 76 -3.12 -5.93 11.94
N ARG A 77 -2.34 -5.29 11.06
CA ARG A 77 -1.13 -5.86 10.47
C ARG A 77 0.02 -4.87 10.63
N TRP A 78 1.22 -5.39 10.80
CA TRP A 78 2.46 -4.61 10.72
C TRP A 78 3.07 -4.84 9.34
N LEU A 79 3.26 -3.75 8.61
CA LEU A 79 3.78 -3.79 7.24
C LEU A 79 5.07 -2.96 7.16
N TRP A 80 6.06 -3.48 6.45
CA TRP A 80 7.35 -2.84 6.20
C TRP A 80 7.48 -2.54 4.71
N LEU A 81 7.78 -1.29 4.37
CA LEU A 81 8.05 -0.94 2.98
C LEU A 81 9.33 -1.63 2.49
N ASN A 82 9.23 -2.37 1.39
CA ASN A 82 10.37 -2.89 0.66
C ASN A 82 10.79 -1.90 -0.43
N LYS A 83 11.75 -1.04 -0.12
CA LYS A 83 12.22 0.01 -1.03
C LYS A 83 12.79 -0.56 -2.34
N ASN A 84 13.48 -1.70 -2.28
CA ASN A 84 14.11 -2.32 -3.45
C ASN A 84 13.08 -2.82 -4.47
N ALA A 85 11.96 -3.32 -3.97
CA ALA A 85 10.86 -3.81 -4.79
C ALA A 85 9.81 -2.74 -5.13
N SER A 86 9.96 -1.50 -4.63
CA SER A 86 9.04 -0.38 -4.83
C SER A 86 9.56 0.62 -5.85
N ASN A 87 8.65 1.35 -6.51
CA ASN A 87 8.92 2.51 -7.34
C ASN A 87 7.94 3.63 -6.99
N VAL A 88 8.42 4.64 -6.25
CA VAL A 88 7.62 5.79 -5.84
C VAL A 88 8.34 7.06 -6.25
N THR A 89 7.96 7.59 -7.41
CA THR A 89 8.57 8.78 -8.03
C THR A 89 7.77 10.06 -7.81
N VAL A 90 6.52 9.91 -7.36
CA VAL A 90 5.60 11.02 -7.09
C VAL A 90 4.97 10.86 -5.71
N SER A 91 4.40 11.95 -5.20
CA SER A 91 3.68 11.89 -3.93
C SER A 91 2.55 10.85 -3.99
N PRO A 92 2.45 9.94 -3.00
CA PRO A 92 1.34 9.00 -2.92
C PRO A 92 -0.04 9.67 -2.88
N PHE A 93 -0.13 10.94 -2.46
CA PHE A 93 -1.38 11.69 -2.43
C PHE A 93 -1.88 12.07 -3.82
N SER A 94 -0.99 12.17 -4.81
CA SER A 94 -1.36 12.41 -6.22
C SER A 94 -1.95 11.17 -6.92
N LYS A 95 -1.86 10.01 -6.29
CA LYS A 95 -2.36 8.73 -6.82
C LYS A 95 -3.44 8.16 -5.88
N PRO A 96 -4.65 8.78 -5.79
CA PRO A 96 -5.66 8.41 -4.79
C PRO A 96 -6.30 7.04 -5.00
N LEU A 97 -6.38 6.55 -6.24
CA LEU A 97 -6.93 5.24 -6.54
C LEU A 97 -5.83 4.19 -6.41
N ARG A 98 -6.13 3.12 -5.67
CA ARG A 98 -5.19 2.04 -5.41
C ARG A 98 -5.73 0.71 -5.87
N ARG A 99 -4.94 -0.02 -6.67
CA ARG A 99 -5.13 -1.45 -6.87
C ARG A 99 -4.16 -2.18 -5.95
N VAL A 100 -4.68 -2.99 -5.07
CA VAL A 100 -3.90 -3.75 -4.09
C VAL A 100 -3.92 -5.22 -4.49
N MET A 101 -2.74 -5.81 -4.60
CA MET A 101 -2.54 -7.23 -4.80
C MET A 101 -1.86 -7.79 -3.55
N GLU A 102 -2.56 -8.62 -2.81
CA GLU A 102 -1.96 -9.43 -1.75
C GLU A 102 -1.49 -10.76 -2.34
N TYR A 103 -0.22 -11.07 -2.15
CA TYR A 103 0.39 -12.32 -2.53
C TYR A 103 0.81 -13.11 -1.30
N ASN A 104 0.57 -14.41 -1.31
CA ASN A 104 1.09 -15.34 -0.31
C ASN A 104 1.97 -16.35 -1.02
N PHE A 105 3.26 -16.41 -0.67
CA PHE A 105 4.22 -17.23 -1.36
C PHE A 105 4.74 -18.39 -0.49
N LYS A 106 5.14 -19.49 -1.16
CA LYS A 106 5.74 -20.67 -0.53
C LYS A 106 7.13 -20.34 0.00
N SER A 107 7.42 -20.65 1.26
CA SER A 107 8.70 -20.33 1.90
C SER A 107 9.91 -20.86 1.14
N HIS A 108 9.83 -22.08 0.58
CA HIS A 108 10.91 -22.70 -0.18
C HIS A 108 11.10 -22.13 -1.59
N LYS A 109 10.16 -21.30 -2.07
CA LYS A 109 10.19 -20.60 -3.35
C LYS A 109 10.36 -19.07 -3.19
N SER A 110 10.77 -18.60 -2.02
CA SER A 110 10.94 -17.17 -1.75
C SER A 110 11.93 -16.48 -2.71
N GLY A 111 12.95 -17.20 -3.17
CA GLY A 111 13.92 -16.69 -4.14
C GLY A 111 13.28 -16.31 -5.47
N ASP A 112 12.39 -17.17 -6.01
CA ASP A 112 11.69 -16.91 -7.28
C ASP A 112 10.74 -15.74 -7.14
N PHE A 113 9.99 -15.67 -6.02
CA PHE A 113 9.09 -14.56 -5.73
C PHE A 113 9.84 -13.21 -5.70
N TRP A 114 10.92 -13.12 -4.93
CA TRP A 114 11.64 -11.86 -4.76
C TRP A 114 12.49 -11.48 -5.97
N ARG A 115 13.03 -12.45 -6.69
CA ARG A 115 13.73 -12.19 -7.96
C ARG A 115 12.80 -11.45 -8.93
N PHE A 116 11.62 -11.98 -9.19
CA PHE A 116 10.66 -11.33 -10.09
C PHE A 116 10.26 -9.94 -9.59
N ARG A 117 9.89 -9.80 -8.31
CA ARG A 117 9.46 -8.49 -7.76
C ARG A 117 10.55 -7.42 -7.83
N ASN A 118 11.79 -7.77 -7.49
CA ASN A 118 12.93 -6.85 -7.56
C ASN A 118 13.28 -6.50 -9.01
N ASN A 119 13.24 -7.48 -9.90
CA ASN A 119 13.52 -7.27 -11.32
C ASN A 119 12.47 -6.37 -11.98
N VAL A 120 11.17 -6.56 -11.66
CA VAL A 120 10.10 -5.65 -12.11
C VAL A 120 10.34 -4.22 -11.62
N ALA A 121 10.66 -4.03 -10.33
CA ALA A 121 10.94 -2.70 -9.80
C ALA A 121 12.14 -2.04 -10.50
N LYS A 122 13.20 -2.80 -10.78
CA LYS A 122 14.36 -2.31 -11.52
C LYS A 122 13.99 -1.95 -12.96
N ALA A 123 13.22 -2.79 -13.64
CA ALA A 123 12.78 -2.52 -15.01
C ALA A 123 11.89 -1.27 -15.09
N ILE A 124 10.99 -1.05 -14.12
CA ILE A 124 10.19 0.19 -14.03
C ILE A 124 11.11 1.41 -13.91
N LYS A 125 12.09 1.39 -13.00
CA LYS A 125 13.03 2.49 -12.78
C LYS A 125 13.87 2.79 -14.01
N GLU A 126 14.42 1.77 -14.65
CA GLU A 126 15.32 1.90 -15.80
C GLU A 126 14.59 2.22 -17.12
N SER A 127 13.29 1.91 -17.22
CA SER A 127 12.47 2.28 -18.37
C SER A 127 11.90 3.70 -18.28
N ASN A 128 12.02 4.37 -17.12
CA ASN A 128 11.34 5.63 -16.79
C ASN A 128 9.81 5.55 -16.98
N ALA A 129 9.22 4.38 -16.78
CA ALA A 129 7.78 4.20 -16.87
C ALA A 129 7.05 4.93 -15.73
N ASP A 130 5.94 5.62 -16.06
CA ASP A 130 5.09 6.28 -15.04
C ASP A 130 4.22 5.25 -14.32
N ILE A 131 4.86 4.37 -13.56
CA ILE A 131 4.21 3.35 -12.76
C ILE A 131 4.51 3.58 -11.28
N PHE A 132 3.51 3.98 -10.52
CA PHE A 132 3.58 4.05 -9.07
C PHE A 132 3.38 2.65 -8.48
N MET A 133 4.34 2.15 -7.75
CA MET A 133 4.28 0.84 -7.11
C MET A 133 4.92 0.86 -5.71
N GLU A 134 4.14 0.49 -4.70
CA GLU A 134 4.63 0.22 -3.35
C GLU A 134 4.56 -1.28 -3.07
N VAL A 135 5.58 -1.82 -2.43
CA VAL A 135 5.63 -3.22 -1.99
C VAL A 135 5.86 -3.27 -0.49
N TRP A 136 4.96 -3.92 0.22
CA TRP A 136 4.94 -4.00 1.67
C TRP A 136 5.05 -5.45 2.13
N ASN A 137 6.07 -5.74 2.93
CA ASN A 137 6.24 -7.03 3.59
C ASN A 137 5.41 -7.08 4.86
N CYS A 138 4.73 -8.18 5.09
CA CYS A 138 4.10 -8.38 6.38
C CYS A 138 5.12 -8.80 7.45
N GLY A 139 5.20 -8.01 8.51
CA GLY A 139 6.02 -8.32 9.66
C GLY A 139 5.27 -9.07 10.77
N SER A 140 3.94 -8.86 10.88
CA SER A 140 3.12 -9.48 11.90
C SER A 140 1.62 -9.30 11.62
N GLY A 141 0.80 -10.22 12.12
CA GLY A 141 -0.67 -10.16 11.98
C GLY A 141 -1.18 -10.62 10.60
N CYS A 142 -0.39 -11.37 9.86
CA CYS A 142 -0.76 -11.94 8.56
C CYS A 142 -0.66 -13.46 8.58
N ASP A 143 -1.43 -14.10 7.73
CA ASP A 143 -1.34 -15.52 7.47
C ASP A 143 -0.28 -15.78 6.40
N GLY A 144 0.68 -16.66 6.69
CA GLY A 144 1.76 -17.05 5.77
C GLY A 144 2.72 -15.93 5.40
N ASN A 145 3.36 -16.06 4.24
CA ASN A 145 4.34 -15.11 3.70
C ASN A 145 3.64 -14.03 2.87
N LEU A 146 2.85 -13.19 3.51
CA LEU A 146 2.06 -12.17 2.83
C LEU A 146 2.93 -10.98 2.39
N VAL A 147 2.78 -10.61 1.13
CA VAL A 147 3.29 -9.37 0.54
C VAL A 147 2.14 -8.60 -0.10
N MET A 148 2.06 -7.32 0.18
CA MET A 148 1.07 -6.42 -0.41
C MET A 148 1.75 -5.53 -1.45
N VAL A 149 1.33 -5.65 -2.70
CA VAL A 149 1.76 -4.79 -3.81
C VAL A 149 0.65 -3.81 -4.13
N VAL A 150 0.97 -2.52 -4.11
CA VAL A 150 -0.01 -1.43 -4.30
C VAL A 150 0.38 -0.63 -5.52
N PHE A 151 -0.47 -0.64 -6.53
CA PHE A 151 -0.37 0.26 -7.69
C PHE A 151 -1.24 1.49 -7.44
N GLY A 152 -0.67 2.67 -7.65
CA GLY A 152 -1.35 3.94 -7.49
C GLY A 152 -1.69 4.58 -8.83
N HIS A 153 -2.89 5.16 -8.92
CA HIS A 153 -3.41 5.80 -10.14
C HIS A 153 -4.02 7.17 -9.78
N ALA A 154 -3.82 8.16 -10.64
CA ALA A 154 -4.33 9.51 -10.43
C ALA A 154 -5.85 9.60 -10.65
N ASN A 155 -6.37 8.82 -11.59
CA ASN A 155 -7.76 8.82 -12.00
C ASN A 155 -8.18 7.45 -12.59
N TYR A 156 -9.44 7.30 -12.98
CA TYR A 156 -9.96 6.05 -13.54
C TYR A 156 -9.47 5.76 -14.97
N GLU A 157 -9.05 6.75 -15.74
CA GLU A 157 -8.44 6.56 -17.04
C GLU A 157 -7.10 5.85 -16.88
N GLU A 158 -6.22 6.37 -16.01
CA GLU A 158 -4.95 5.74 -15.67
C GLU A 158 -5.17 4.34 -15.03
N PHE A 159 -6.16 4.23 -14.14
CA PHE A 159 -6.53 2.95 -13.53
C PHE A 159 -6.98 1.89 -14.55
N GLY A 160 -7.65 2.28 -15.63
CA GLY A 160 -8.09 1.38 -16.70
C GLY A 160 -6.97 0.95 -17.65
N ASN A 161 -5.82 1.61 -17.62
CA ASN A 161 -4.72 1.43 -18.58
C ASN A 161 -3.58 0.53 -18.05
N ASP A 162 -3.87 -0.39 -17.15
CA ASP A 162 -2.92 -1.27 -16.45
C ASP A 162 -2.04 -2.17 -17.35
N ASN A 163 -2.37 -2.34 -18.62
CA ASN A 163 -1.58 -3.10 -19.60
C ASN A 163 -1.17 -2.22 -20.80
N GLY A 164 -1.17 -0.90 -20.59
CA GLY A 164 -0.88 0.07 -21.63
C GLY A 164 0.61 0.21 -21.97
N GLU A 165 0.92 1.29 -22.67
CA GLU A 165 2.27 1.57 -23.19
C GLU A 165 3.36 1.57 -22.12
N GLU A 166 3.04 2.03 -20.90
CA GLU A 166 4.00 2.07 -19.79
C GLU A 166 4.48 0.67 -19.40
N TRP A 167 3.57 -0.31 -19.35
CA TRP A 167 3.95 -1.71 -19.08
C TRP A 167 4.71 -2.34 -20.25
N GLN A 168 4.44 -1.96 -21.48
CA GLN A 168 5.23 -2.44 -22.65
C GLN A 168 6.70 -1.98 -22.55
N LYS A 169 6.95 -0.74 -22.11
CA LYS A 169 8.31 -0.26 -21.82
C LYS A 169 9.00 -1.12 -20.74
N VAL A 170 8.26 -1.48 -19.69
CA VAL A 170 8.80 -2.31 -18.60
C VAL A 170 9.15 -3.71 -19.09
N TYR A 171 8.30 -4.36 -19.90
CA TYR A 171 8.57 -5.69 -20.44
C TYR A 171 9.80 -5.71 -21.33
N GLN A 172 9.93 -4.73 -22.23
CA GLN A 172 11.11 -4.57 -23.06
C GLN A 172 12.37 -4.37 -22.21
N LYS A 173 12.30 -3.44 -21.24
CA LYS A 173 13.43 -3.16 -20.36
C LYS A 173 13.80 -4.35 -19.49
N TYR A 174 12.83 -5.12 -19.01
CA TYR A 174 13.08 -6.34 -18.25
C TYR A 174 13.94 -7.34 -19.06
N ASN A 175 13.53 -7.61 -20.30
CA ASN A 175 14.26 -8.51 -21.19
C ASN A 175 15.64 -7.97 -21.60
N GLU A 176 15.80 -6.66 -21.77
CA GLU A 176 17.11 -6.02 -21.98
C GLU A 176 18.07 -6.22 -20.79
N LEU A 177 17.56 -6.09 -19.56
CA LEU A 177 18.36 -6.15 -18.34
C LEU A 177 18.74 -7.57 -17.92
N PHE A 178 17.85 -8.53 -18.13
CA PHE A 178 17.98 -9.87 -17.54
C PHE A 178 18.12 -11.01 -18.57
N GLY A 179 17.99 -10.69 -19.86
CA GLY A 179 18.11 -11.63 -20.97
C GLY A 179 16.82 -11.79 -21.75
N GLU A 180 16.93 -12.25 -23.00
CA GLU A 180 15.80 -12.48 -23.87
C GLU A 180 14.81 -13.47 -23.24
N ASN A 181 13.50 -13.15 -23.29
CA ASN A 181 12.39 -13.91 -22.71
C ASN A 181 12.48 -14.13 -21.17
N SER A 182 13.33 -13.35 -20.47
CA SER A 182 13.45 -13.50 -19.01
C SER A 182 12.20 -13.08 -18.27
N TYR A 183 11.41 -12.14 -18.79
CA TYR A 183 10.15 -11.74 -18.17
C TYR A 183 9.15 -12.91 -18.12
N GLU A 184 8.96 -13.62 -19.22
CA GLU A 184 8.06 -14.77 -19.31
C GLU A 184 8.52 -15.91 -18.40
N THR A 185 9.82 -16.21 -18.40
CA THR A 185 10.40 -17.25 -17.54
C THR A 185 10.25 -16.92 -16.06
N ASP A 186 10.51 -15.66 -15.69
CA ASP A 186 10.45 -15.25 -14.29
C ASP A 186 8.99 -15.10 -13.79
N ILE A 187 8.04 -14.68 -14.62
CA ILE A 187 6.62 -14.63 -14.22
C ILE A 187 6.03 -16.03 -14.02
N ASP A 188 6.46 -17.02 -14.78
CA ASP A 188 6.07 -18.42 -14.58
C ASP A 188 6.63 -18.94 -13.24
N SER A 189 7.92 -18.73 -12.98
CA SER A 189 8.57 -19.08 -11.71
C SER A 189 7.92 -18.36 -10.52
N PHE A 190 7.57 -17.08 -10.69
CA PHE A 190 6.83 -16.31 -9.70
C PHE A 190 5.44 -16.91 -9.45
N SER A 191 4.71 -17.27 -10.51
CA SER A 191 3.38 -17.86 -10.40
C SER A 191 3.42 -19.19 -9.65
N GLU A 192 4.41 -20.03 -9.93
CA GLU A 192 4.65 -21.29 -9.21
C GLU A 192 5.05 -21.08 -7.75
N SER A 193 5.64 -19.94 -7.43
CA SER A 193 6.03 -19.59 -6.07
C SER A 193 4.85 -19.27 -5.15
N LEU A 194 3.68 -18.97 -5.71
CA LEU A 194 2.50 -18.61 -4.93
C LEU A 194 1.85 -19.85 -4.30
N GLU A 195 1.28 -19.67 -3.11
CA GLU A 195 0.40 -20.65 -2.50
C GLU A 195 -0.88 -20.81 -3.32
N MET A 196 -1.56 -21.93 -3.16
CA MET A 196 -2.88 -22.12 -3.76
C MET A 196 -3.81 -21.01 -3.25
N TYR A 197 -4.49 -20.31 -4.17
CA TYR A 197 -5.24 -19.09 -3.86
C TYR A 197 -4.39 -17.97 -3.21
N GLY A 198 -3.08 -18.00 -3.41
CA GLY A 198 -2.11 -17.05 -2.84
C GLY A 198 -2.13 -15.65 -3.48
N ARG A 199 -3.17 -15.30 -4.26
CA ARG A 199 -3.38 -13.98 -4.83
C ARG A 199 -4.78 -13.48 -4.53
N ARG A 200 -4.85 -12.29 -3.92
CA ARG A 200 -6.11 -11.54 -3.73
C ARG A 200 -5.94 -10.15 -4.33
N VAL A 201 -6.99 -9.66 -4.95
CA VAL A 201 -7.00 -8.30 -5.54
C VAL A 201 -8.19 -7.55 -4.98
N PHE A 202 -7.96 -6.31 -4.56
CA PHE A 202 -9.01 -5.39 -4.16
C PHE A 202 -8.61 -3.96 -4.53
N ASN A 203 -9.60 -3.09 -4.61
CA ASN A 203 -9.36 -1.69 -4.90
C ASN A 203 -9.73 -0.83 -3.69
N MET A 204 -8.99 0.25 -3.50
CA MET A 204 -9.31 1.23 -2.46
C MET A 204 -9.06 2.65 -2.96
N GLU A 205 -9.73 3.60 -2.35
CA GLU A 205 -9.65 5.01 -2.65
C GLU A 205 -9.25 5.78 -1.40
N PHE A 206 -8.29 6.68 -1.53
CA PHE A 206 -7.81 7.55 -0.47
C PHE A 206 -8.87 8.56 -0.07
N ILE A 207 -9.10 8.73 1.24
CA ILE A 207 -10.07 9.68 1.80
C ILE A 207 -9.32 10.80 2.52
N PRO A 208 -9.11 11.96 1.86
CA PRO A 208 -8.31 13.06 2.42
C PRO A 208 -8.83 13.58 3.77
N ASN A 209 -10.15 13.75 3.91
CA ASN A 209 -10.76 14.28 5.13
C ASN A 209 -10.59 13.38 6.36
N LEU A 210 -10.35 12.08 6.15
CA LEU A 210 -10.12 11.09 7.22
C LEU A 210 -8.64 10.83 7.46
N SER A 211 -7.75 11.60 6.80
CA SER A 211 -6.31 11.36 6.76
C SER A 211 -5.53 12.57 7.24
N SER A 212 -4.35 12.33 7.78
CA SER A 212 -3.38 13.39 8.08
C SER A 212 -2.98 14.10 6.78
N PRO A 213 -2.82 15.43 6.80
CA PRO A 213 -2.45 16.18 5.61
C PRO A 213 -1.06 15.82 5.08
N GLU A 214 -0.87 15.95 3.78
CA GLU A 214 0.38 15.63 3.07
C GLU A 214 1.61 16.32 3.69
N LYS A 215 1.49 17.58 4.09
CA LYS A 215 2.56 18.35 4.75
C LYS A 215 3.15 17.69 6.02
N MET A 216 2.43 16.74 6.60
CA MET A 216 2.92 15.94 7.74
C MET A 216 3.68 14.69 7.28
N SER A 217 3.64 14.37 6.01
CA SER A 217 4.30 13.19 5.47
C SER A 217 5.77 13.51 5.19
N ASN A 218 6.65 12.72 5.78
CA ASN A 218 8.08 12.73 5.45
C ASN A 218 8.35 11.69 4.34
N LEU A 219 7.54 11.75 3.27
CA LEU A 219 7.56 10.73 2.23
C LEU A 219 8.91 10.66 1.53
N ASN A 220 9.60 11.81 1.33
CA ASN A 220 10.93 11.83 0.78
C ASN A 220 11.92 10.97 1.59
N LYS A 221 11.84 11.03 2.92
CA LYS A 221 12.68 10.21 3.79
C LYS A 221 12.33 8.72 3.70
N LEU A 222 11.05 8.40 3.48
CA LEU A 222 10.63 7.00 3.35
C LEU A 222 11.12 6.34 2.06
N TYR A 223 11.05 7.07 0.95
CA TYR A 223 11.28 6.50 -0.38
C TYR A 223 12.67 6.78 -0.94
N ASN A 224 13.37 7.84 -0.48
CA ASN A 224 14.61 8.31 -1.09
C ASN A 224 15.88 8.12 -0.22
N ASP A 225 15.75 7.68 1.04
CA ASP A 225 16.86 7.27 1.91
C ASP A 225 16.93 5.73 1.95
#